data_159cb5884507fd93ce0227d95b455714
#
_entry.id   159cb5884507fd93ce0227d95b455714
#
_cell.length_a   1.000
_cell.length_b   1.000
_cell.length_c   1.000
_cell.angle_alpha   90.00
_cell.angle_beta   90.00
_cell.angle_gamma   90.00
#
_symmetry.space_group_name_H-M   'P 1'
#
loop_
_entity.id
_entity.type
_entity.pdbx_description
1 polymer ?
#
loop_
_entity_poly.entity_id
_entity_poly.type
_entity_poly.pdbx_seq_one_letter_code
_entity_poly.pdbx_strand_id
1 'polypeptide(L)'
;MVIVTLGSIPLMMTLGNSMLIPIMPEMKGALELTAFQVSLTITVYSIAAALLIPIVGYLSDRFSRKIIILPSLILFGLGGLLSGFSVAVFDSYALLLVGRTMQGIGASGTSPIAMALIGDLFRGGEQSRVLGIYEASNGLGKVLSPILGSLLALIIWWSIFFSFPFISFLSALFVWLFIKEKSNRQTPPPFAKYVRGLFSLFKHEGRWLFAAYLAGGTCLFTTYGILFYLSDVLESNYNIEGVLKGIILALPLLVMVTVSYITGSKIGKNLEKMKRFVLIGFALMAAAYATLIFTEQLFLFLMILALSSAGAGLVLPCINSIITGAAGKERRGFVTSLYGSIRFLGVALGPPVFSRLMDWSRTGMFSSIAIYALLVGLLILLLVHTKGLDGKKRKSTAFRYKYL
;
A
#
# COMPACT_ATOMS: atom_id res chain seq x y z
N MET A 1 -6.97 18.47 17.05
CA MET A 1 -6.03 17.41 17.50
C MET A 1 -6.43 16.00 17.02
N VAL A 2 -7.68 15.51 17.24
CA VAL A 2 -8.11 14.16 16.78
C VAL A 2 -7.82 13.91 15.29
N ILE A 3 -8.11 14.87 14.42
CA ILE A 3 -7.89 14.74 12.96
C ILE A 3 -6.40 14.61 12.62
N VAL A 4 -5.55 15.40 13.26
CA VAL A 4 -4.08 15.34 13.11
C VAL A 4 -3.55 13.97 13.56
N THR A 5 -4.03 13.48 14.70
CA THR A 5 -3.72 12.14 15.21
C THR A 5 -4.07 11.05 14.21
N LEU A 6 -5.28 11.10 13.64
CA LEU A 6 -5.72 10.11 12.65
C LEU A 6 -4.93 10.20 11.34
N GLY A 7 -4.48 11.39 10.94
CA GLY A 7 -3.62 11.61 9.78
C GLY A 7 -2.16 11.15 10.00
N SER A 8 -1.65 11.19 11.24
CA SER A 8 -0.28 10.74 11.54
C SER A 8 -0.08 9.23 11.30
N ILE A 9 -1.12 8.43 11.48
CA ILE A 9 -1.05 6.97 11.38
C ILE A 9 -0.74 6.50 9.94
N PRO A 10 -1.49 6.90 8.88
CA PRO A 10 -1.17 6.51 7.52
C PRO A 10 0.14 7.12 7.03
N LEU A 11 0.48 8.33 7.48
CA LEU A 11 1.76 8.96 7.20
C LEU A 11 2.92 8.07 7.72
N MET A 12 2.90 7.71 9.00
CA MET A 12 3.91 6.84 9.62
C MET A 12 4.06 5.51 8.89
N MET A 13 2.93 4.85 8.58
CA MET A 13 2.94 3.57 7.90
C MET A 13 3.58 3.64 6.50
N THR A 14 3.32 4.69 5.74
CA THR A 14 3.92 4.88 4.42
C THR A 14 5.39 5.25 4.50
N LEU A 15 5.80 6.07 5.47
CA LEU A 15 7.19 6.35 5.76
C LEU A 15 7.97 5.06 6.04
N GLY A 16 7.43 4.18 6.89
CA GLY A 16 8.08 2.93 7.30
C GLY A 16 8.45 1.97 6.18
N ASN A 17 7.82 2.09 5.04
CA ASN A 17 8.09 1.21 3.91
C ASN A 17 8.89 1.90 2.78
N SER A 18 8.53 3.12 2.43
CA SER A 18 9.08 3.79 1.24
C SER A 18 10.38 4.54 1.52
N MET A 19 10.70 4.89 2.78
CA MET A 19 11.96 5.55 3.15
C MET A 19 13.20 4.69 2.88
N LEU A 20 13.06 3.35 2.83
CA LEU A 20 14.18 2.45 2.57
C LEU A 20 14.62 2.44 1.10
N ILE A 21 13.74 2.80 0.17
CA ILE A 21 14.01 2.66 -1.27
C ILE A 21 15.29 3.39 -1.70
N PRO A 22 15.53 4.67 -1.33
CA PRO A 22 16.74 5.38 -1.76
C PRO A 22 18.04 4.81 -1.20
N ILE A 23 18.00 4.15 -0.04
CA ILE A 23 19.20 3.62 0.64
C ILE A 23 19.52 2.16 0.29
N MET A 24 18.70 1.52 -0.53
CA MET A 24 18.87 0.10 -0.84
C MET A 24 20.22 -0.24 -1.50
N PRO A 25 20.73 0.54 -2.46
CA PRO A 25 22.05 0.28 -3.03
C PRO A 25 23.17 0.46 -2.00
N GLU A 26 23.07 1.46 -1.11
CA GLU A 26 24.03 1.70 -0.04
C GLU A 26 24.01 0.56 0.99
N MET A 27 22.81 0.07 1.38
CA MET A 27 22.65 -1.12 2.20
C MET A 27 23.26 -2.36 1.56
N LYS A 28 23.10 -2.51 0.23
CA LYS A 28 23.67 -3.61 -0.56
C LYS A 28 25.19 -3.64 -0.44
N GLY A 29 25.85 -2.49 -0.61
CA GLY A 29 27.29 -2.35 -0.48
C GLY A 29 27.78 -2.56 0.96
N ALA A 30 27.14 -1.91 1.94
CA ALA A 30 27.57 -1.93 3.34
C ALA A 30 27.46 -3.32 4.01
N LEU A 31 26.47 -4.12 3.63
CA LEU A 31 26.24 -5.47 4.18
C LEU A 31 26.62 -6.60 3.21
N GLU A 32 27.29 -6.28 2.11
CA GLU A 32 27.71 -7.24 1.06
C GLU A 32 26.55 -8.14 0.57
N LEU A 33 25.37 -7.55 0.39
CA LEU A 33 24.15 -8.27 0.03
C LEU A 33 23.93 -8.30 -1.49
N THR A 34 23.22 -9.32 -1.95
CA THR A 34 22.65 -9.32 -3.30
C THR A 34 21.44 -8.38 -3.39
N ALA A 35 21.10 -7.90 -4.60
CA ALA A 35 19.91 -7.09 -4.84
C ALA A 35 18.62 -7.79 -4.36
N PHE A 36 18.57 -9.13 -4.52
CA PHE A 36 17.46 -9.93 -4.00
C PHE A 36 17.38 -9.90 -2.48
N GLN A 37 18.48 -10.07 -1.77
CA GLN A 37 18.50 -10.00 -0.30
C GLN A 37 18.07 -8.61 0.20
N VAL A 38 18.56 -7.54 -0.40
CA VAL A 38 18.13 -6.17 -0.06
C VAL A 38 16.62 -6.01 -0.25
N SER A 39 16.06 -6.54 -1.34
CA SER A 39 14.62 -6.49 -1.60
C SER A 39 13.77 -7.18 -0.52
N LEU A 40 14.32 -8.22 0.13
CA LEU A 40 13.63 -8.93 1.21
C LEU A 40 13.34 -8.04 2.44
N THR A 41 14.07 -6.93 2.64
CA THR A 41 13.78 -5.99 3.72
C THR A 41 12.40 -5.32 3.58
N ILE A 42 11.95 -5.07 2.36
CA ILE A 42 10.57 -4.60 2.06
C ILE A 42 9.60 -5.79 2.06
N THR A 43 10.03 -6.92 1.52
CA THR A 43 9.20 -8.10 1.32
C THR A 43 8.70 -8.67 2.66
N VAL A 44 9.60 -8.94 3.63
CA VAL A 44 9.20 -9.53 4.92
C VAL A 44 8.27 -8.63 5.72
N TYR A 45 8.53 -7.31 5.70
CA TYR A 45 7.62 -6.32 6.28
C TYR A 45 6.23 -6.40 5.66
N SER A 46 6.18 -6.40 4.33
CA SER A 46 4.92 -6.32 3.59
C SER A 46 4.14 -7.63 3.63
N ILE A 47 4.81 -8.79 3.65
CA ILE A 47 4.17 -10.11 3.84
C ILE A 47 3.59 -10.20 5.24
N ALA A 48 4.35 -9.83 6.28
CA ALA A 48 3.86 -9.86 7.65
C ALA A 48 2.62 -8.97 7.82
N ALA A 49 2.63 -7.76 7.25
CA ALA A 49 1.46 -6.89 7.24
C ALA A 49 0.29 -7.51 6.48
N ALA A 50 0.51 -8.03 5.27
CA ALA A 50 -0.52 -8.61 4.42
C ALA A 50 -1.26 -9.78 5.09
N LEU A 51 -0.52 -10.67 5.74
CA LEU A 51 -1.09 -11.84 6.42
C LEU A 51 -1.92 -11.46 7.64
N LEU A 52 -1.51 -10.43 8.36
CA LEU A 52 -2.14 -10.07 9.63
C LEU A 52 -3.25 -9.01 9.51
N ILE A 53 -3.30 -8.20 8.46
CA ILE A 53 -4.35 -7.19 8.27
C ILE A 53 -5.77 -7.76 8.46
N PRO A 54 -6.19 -8.90 7.88
CA PRO A 54 -7.54 -9.43 8.06
C PRO A 54 -7.80 -9.91 9.49
N ILE A 55 -6.78 -10.47 10.15
CA ILE A 55 -6.87 -11.00 11.52
C ILE A 55 -7.01 -9.83 12.51
N VAL A 56 -6.13 -8.85 12.38
CA VAL A 56 -6.10 -7.66 13.26
C VAL A 56 -7.33 -6.79 13.02
N GLY A 57 -7.83 -6.73 11.77
CA GLY A 57 -9.12 -6.11 11.43
C GLY A 57 -10.27 -6.73 12.23
N TYR A 58 -10.39 -8.06 12.24
CA TYR A 58 -11.37 -8.79 13.04
C TYR A 58 -11.21 -8.52 14.55
N LEU A 59 -9.98 -8.57 15.06
CA LEU A 59 -9.71 -8.29 16.48
C LEU A 59 -10.11 -6.86 16.87
N SER A 60 -9.89 -5.89 16.00
CA SER A 60 -10.26 -4.49 16.26
C SER A 60 -11.79 -4.26 16.33
N ASP A 61 -12.57 -5.06 15.59
CA ASP A 61 -14.03 -5.06 15.70
C ASP A 61 -14.50 -5.64 17.03
N ARG A 62 -13.72 -6.59 17.58
CA ARG A 62 -14.09 -7.31 18.82
C ARG A 62 -13.70 -6.55 20.10
N PHE A 63 -12.51 -5.96 20.13
CA PHE A 63 -11.99 -5.36 21.37
C PHE A 63 -12.19 -3.84 21.40
N SER A 64 -11.53 -3.10 20.56
CA SER A 64 -11.60 -1.66 20.39
C SER A 64 -10.55 -1.26 19.37
N ARG A 65 -10.83 -0.25 18.54
CA ARG A 65 -9.86 0.27 17.57
C ARG A 65 -8.60 0.77 18.27
N LYS A 66 -8.77 1.56 19.33
CA LYS A 66 -7.66 2.15 20.09
C LYS A 66 -6.78 1.08 20.74
N ILE A 67 -7.37 0.02 21.32
CA ILE A 67 -6.65 -1.06 21.97
C ILE A 67 -5.78 -1.84 20.98
N ILE A 68 -6.15 -1.87 19.70
CA ILE A 68 -5.34 -2.51 18.64
C ILE A 68 -4.30 -1.55 18.08
N ILE A 69 -4.65 -0.29 17.80
CA ILE A 69 -3.74 0.69 17.20
C ILE A 69 -2.53 0.95 18.11
N LEU A 70 -2.73 1.13 19.43
CA LEU A 70 -1.65 1.51 20.34
C LEU A 70 -0.51 0.48 20.40
N PRO A 71 -0.76 -0.81 20.73
CA PRO A 71 0.32 -1.80 20.74
C PRO A 71 0.90 -2.04 19.35
N SER A 72 0.11 -1.86 18.29
CA SER A 72 0.60 -1.97 16.91
C SER A 72 1.62 -0.87 16.56
N LEU A 73 1.38 0.38 16.97
CA LEU A 73 2.32 1.48 16.82
C LEU A 73 3.60 1.26 17.66
N ILE A 74 3.44 0.76 18.89
CA ILE A 74 4.59 0.44 19.76
C ILE A 74 5.42 -0.68 19.14
N LEU A 75 4.79 -1.77 18.70
CA LEU A 75 5.48 -2.89 18.06
C LEU A 75 6.21 -2.45 16.78
N PHE A 76 5.60 -1.56 15.99
CA PHE A 76 6.24 -0.97 14.82
C PHE A 76 7.53 -0.22 15.21
N GLY A 77 7.47 0.60 16.25
CA GLY A 77 8.63 1.35 16.75
C GLY A 77 9.74 0.44 17.29
N LEU A 78 9.37 -0.59 18.10
CA LEU A 78 10.31 -1.57 18.61
C LEU A 78 10.99 -2.37 17.49
N GLY A 79 10.23 -2.74 16.45
CA GLY A 79 10.81 -3.36 15.26
C GLY A 79 11.79 -2.44 14.53
N GLY A 80 11.52 -1.12 14.51
CA GLY A 80 12.47 -0.10 14.00
C GLY A 80 13.74 -0.03 14.81
N LEU A 81 13.65 0.00 16.15
CA LEU A 81 14.82 -0.05 17.05
C LEU A 81 15.64 -1.30 16.80
N LEU A 82 14.99 -2.46 16.77
CA LEU A 82 15.68 -3.73 16.52
C LEU A 82 16.40 -3.71 15.17
N SER A 83 15.76 -3.20 14.12
CA SER A 83 16.36 -3.05 12.78
C SER A 83 17.56 -2.12 12.80
N GLY A 84 17.49 -0.99 13.52
CA GLY A 84 18.62 -0.05 13.68
C GLY A 84 19.79 -0.68 14.41
N PHE A 85 19.56 -1.28 15.57
CA PHE A 85 20.61 -1.95 16.36
C PHE A 85 21.19 -3.17 15.66
N SER A 86 20.38 -3.91 14.88
CA SER A 86 20.85 -5.08 14.14
C SER A 86 21.99 -4.76 13.19
N VAL A 87 21.97 -3.56 12.61
CA VAL A 87 23.00 -3.10 11.67
C VAL A 87 24.09 -2.28 12.40
N ALA A 88 23.68 -1.37 13.28
CA ALA A 88 24.62 -0.45 13.93
C ALA A 88 25.58 -1.14 14.91
N VAL A 89 25.17 -2.25 15.54
CA VAL A 89 25.92 -2.91 16.63
C VAL A 89 26.27 -4.36 16.30
N PHE A 90 25.32 -5.08 15.65
CA PHE A 90 25.47 -6.53 15.47
C PHE A 90 25.89 -6.93 14.05
N ASP A 91 25.87 -6.00 13.11
CA ASP A 91 26.13 -6.23 11.68
C ASP A 91 25.41 -7.46 11.12
N SER A 92 24.14 -7.63 11.55
CA SER A 92 23.36 -8.83 11.31
C SER A 92 22.16 -8.58 10.40
N TYR A 93 22.28 -9.03 9.17
CA TYR A 93 21.17 -9.02 8.22
C TYR A 93 19.96 -9.86 8.69
N ALA A 94 20.19 -11.02 9.31
CA ALA A 94 19.10 -11.87 9.81
C ALA A 94 18.27 -11.14 10.90
N LEU A 95 18.93 -10.45 11.81
CA LEU A 95 18.29 -9.68 12.87
C LEU A 95 17.56 -8.45 12.30
N LEU A 96 18.10 -7.83 11.24
CA LEU A 96 17.40 -6.78 10.47
C LEU A 96 16.08 -7.29 9.91
N LEU A 97 16.03 -8.48 9.30
CA LEU A 97 14.79 -9.07 8.78
C LEU A 97 13.78 -9.38 9.90
N VAL A 98 14.23 -9.80 11.08
CA VAL A 98 13.35 -9.96 12.25
C VAL A 98 12.73 -8.63 12.66
N GLY A 99 13.53 -7.57 12.78
CA GLY A 99 13.04 -6.22 13.08
C GLY A 99 12.04 -5.72 12.04
N ARG A 100 12.30 -5.95 10.75
CA ARG A 100 11.39 -5.62 9.64
C ARG A 100 10.09 -6.42 9.70
N THR A 101 10.16 -7.70 10.08
CA THR A 101 8.96 -8.53 10.28
C THR A 101 8.12 -7.98 11.44
N MET A 102 8.73 -7.61 12.55
CA MET A 102 8.04 -6.98 13.69
C MET A 102 7.37 -5.66 13.28
N GLN A 103 8.05 -4.83 12.49
CA GLN A 103 7.44 -3.61 11.93
C GLN A 103 6.22 -3.93 11.05
N GLY A 104 6.29 -4.97 10.22
CA GLY A 104 5.18 -5.42 9.38
C GLY A 104 3.96 -5.87 10.21
N ILE A 105 4.21 -6.63 11.28
CA ILE A 105 3.17 -7.03 12.25
C ILE A 105 2.53 -5.77 12.86
N GLY A 106 3.33 -4.82 13.33
CA GLY A 106 2.84 -3.55 13.84
C GLY A 106 2.02 -2.77 12.80
N ALA A 107 2.51 -2.66 11.57
CA ALA A 107 1.82 -1.96 10.49
C ALA A 107 0.42 -2.48 10.20
N SER A 108 0.18 -3.79 10.36
CA SER A 108 -1.12 -4.42 10.11
C SER A 108 -2.27 -3.86 10.96
N GLY A 109 -1.98 -3.41 12.17
CA GLY A 109 -2.96 -2.87 13.12
C GLY A 109 -3.03 -1.34 13.13
N THR A 110 -2.47 -0.65 12.16
CA THR A 110 -2.42 0.83 12.12
C THR A 110 -3.40 1.42 11.11
N SER A 111 -2.98 1.65 9.89
CA SER A 111 -3.72 2.39 8.88
C SER A 111 -5.12 1.81 8.56
N PRO A 112 -5.32 0.51 8.34
CA PRO A 112 -6.66 -0.01 8.07
C PRO A 112 -7.64 0.20 9.24
N ILE A 113 -7.12 0.07 10.47
CA ILE A 113 -7.92 0.24 11.69
C ILE A 113 -8.24 1.71 11.95
N ALA A 114 -7.29 2.63 11.70
CA ALA A 114 -7.52 4.07 11.80
C ALA A 114 -8.61 4.55 10.82
N MET A 115 -8.64 4.01 9.60
CA MET A 115 -9.70 4.29 8.63
C MET A 115 -11.08 3.83 9.15
N ALA A 116 -11.16 2.67 9.78
CA ALA A 116 -12.38 2.18 10.40
C ALA A 116 -12.78 3.07 11.59
N LEU A 117 -11.83 3.48 12.43
CA LEU A 117 -12.05 4.37 13.56
C LEU A 117 -12.64 5.72 13.12
N ILE A 118 -12.21 6.29 11.99
CA ILE A 118 -12.81 7.49 11.42
C ILE A 118 -14.31 7.26 11.14
N GLY A 119 -14.67 6.10 10.61
CA GLY A 119 -16.06 5.71 10.38
C GLY A 119 -16.89 5.58 11.66
N ASP A 120 -16.24 5.23 12.79
CA ASP A 120 -16.89 5.09 14.09
C ASP A 120 -17.05 6.44 14.81
N LEU A 121 -16.08 7.36 14.67
CA LEU A 121 -16.05 8.66 15.36
C LEU A 121 -16.83 9.76 14.63
N PHE A 122 -16.87 9.74 13.31
CA PHE A 122 -17.45 10.83 12.51
C PHE A 122 -18.62 10.33 11.65
N ARG A 123 -19.55 11.26 11.30
CA ARG A 123 -20.74 10.96 10.49
C ARG A 123 -20.90 11.96 9.34
N GLY A 124 -21.55 11.52 8.27
CA GLY A 124 -21.95 12.39 7.16
C GLY A 124 -20.81 13.12 6.49
N GLY A 125 -20.95 14.42 6.28
CA GLY A 125 -19.95 15.26 5.60
C GLY A 125 -18.63 15.37 6.34
N GLU A 126 -18.65 15.38 7.67
CA GLU A 126 -17.43 15.42 8.49
C GLU A 126 -16.61 14.15 8.34
N GLN A 127 -17.24 12.98 8.30
CA GLN A 127 -16.57 11.71 8.04
C GLN A 127 -15.84 11.74 6.68
N SER A 128 -16.51 12.24 5.63
CA SER A 128 -15.90 12.35 4.31
C SER A 128 -14.71 13.29 4.30
N ARG A 129 -14.80 14.42 5.01
CA ARG A 129 -13.69 15.38 5.16
C ARG A 129 -12.49 14.74 5.87
N VAL A 130 -12.71 14.04 6.98
CA VAL A 130 -11.62 13.42 7.76
C VAL A 130 -10.97 12.28 6.98
N LEU A 131 -11.75 11.47 6.24
CA LEU A 131 -11.22 10.46 5.32
C LEU A 131 -10.40 11.10 4.21
N GLY A 132 -10.80 12.25 3.67
CA GLY A 132 -10.02 13.01 2.71
C GLY A 132 -8.66 13.45 3.26
N ILE A 133 -8.61 13.96 4.49
CA ILE A 133 -7.35 14.33 5.17
C ILE A 133 -6.48 13.10 5.42
N TYR A 134 -7.07 11.99 5.82
CA TYR A 134 -6.41 10.70 6.03
C TYR A 134 -5.72 10.22 4.74
N GLU A 135 -6.42 10.23 3.60
CA GLU A 135 -5.86 9.82 2.30
C GLU A 135 -4.80 10.82 1.80
N ALA A 136 -4.99 12.13 2.05
CA ALA A 136 -3.98 13.14 1.75
C ALA A 136 -2.69 12.91 2.56
N SER A 137 -2.81 12.56 3.85
CA SER A 137 -1.66 12.22 4.70
C SER A 137 -0.93 10.96 4.20
N ASN A 138 -1.68 9.94 3.75
CA ASN A 138 -1.12 8.74 3.12
C ASN A 138 -0.33 9.09 1.85
N GLY A 139 -0.92 9.91 0.98
CA GLY A 139 -0.28 10.40 -0.23
C GLY A 139 0.97 11.23 0.05
N LEU A 140 0.90 12.17 0.98
CA LEU A 140 2.02 12.99 1.42
C LEU A 140 3.16 12.13 1.97
N GLY A 141 2.84 11.11 2.78
CA GLY A 141 3.82 10.14 3.28
C GLY A 141 4.58 9.45 2.16
N LYS A 142 3.90 9.03 1.10
CA LYS A 142 4.55 8.39 -0.06
C LYS A 142 5.55 9.32 -0.75
N VAL A 143 5.16 10.57 -0.97
CA VAL A 143 6.01 11.57 -1.66
C VAL A 143 7.19 11.98 -0.81
N LEU A 144 6.97 12.21 0.50
CA LEU A 144 8.04 12.61 1.42
C LEU A 144 9.01 11.48 1.76
N SER A 145 8.56 10.23 1.70
CA SER A 145 9.37 9.08 2.13
C SER A 145 10.75 9.01 1.47
N PRO A 146 10.88 9.01 0.14
CA PRO A 146 12.21 8.91 -0.47
C PRO A 146 13.11 10.12 -0.14
N ILE A 147 12.51 11.31 -0.02
CA ILE A 147 13.24 12.54 0.33
C ILE A 147 13.77 12.47 1.76
N LEU A 148 12.89 12.12 2.72
CA LEU A 148 13.29 11.98 4.13
C LEU A 148 14.26 10.82 4.33
N GLY A 149 14.08 9.72 3.59
CA GLY A 149 15.02 8.61 3.60
C GLY A 149 16.41 9.02 3.18
N SER A 150 16.52 9.73 2.05
CA SER A 150 17.80 10.27 1.57
C SER A 150 18.41 11.32 2.49
N LEU A 151 17.60 12.19 3.10
CA LEU A 151 18.07 13.19 4.07
C LEU A 151 18.66 12.54 5.32
N LEU A 152 18.00 11.54 5.87
CA LEU A 152 18.52 10.81 7.04
C LEU A 152 19.77 10.01 6.69
N ALA A 153 19.86 9.46 5.51
CA ALA A 153 21.03 8.73 5.04
C ALA A 153 22.29 9.60 4.92
N LEU A 154 22.17 10.95 4.80
CA LEU A 154 23.33 11.85 4.86
C LEU A 154 24.08 11.79 6.19
N ILE A 155 23.42 11.40 7.28
CA ILE A 155 24.08 11.20 8.58
C ILE A 155 24.81 9.86 8.55
N ILE A 156 24.05 8.80 8.35
CA ILE A 156 24.50 7.43 8.11
C ILE A 156 23.30 6.63 7.58
N TRP A 157 23.49 5.73 6.64
CA TRP A 157 22.39 5.05 5.93
C TRP A 157 21.41 4.31 6.85
N TRP A 158 21.83 3.75 7.97
CA TRP A 158 20.97 3.05 8.92
C TRP A 158 20.23 3.97 9.90
N SER A 159 20.50 5.28 9.92
CA SER A 159 19.80 6.25 10.78
C SER A 159 18.29 6.27 10.57
N ILE A 160 17.84 5.90 9.37
CA ILE A 160 16.43 5.75 9.01
C ILE A 160 15.69 4.85 9.99
N PHE A 161 16.29 3.73 10.41
CA PHE A 161 15.65 2.78 11.32
C PHE A 161 15.33 3.40 12.67
N PHE A 162 16.15 4.34 13.16
CA PHE A 162 15.92 5.05 14.41
C PHE A 162 14.89 6.19 14.29
N SER A 163 14.55 6.62 13.08
CA SER A 163 13.46 7.57 12.88
C SER A 163 12.08 6.91 13.11
N PHE A 164 11.93 5.63 12.83
CA PHE A 164 10.66 4.91 12.95
C PHE A 164 10.12 4.86 14.38
N PRO A 165 10.89 4.50 15.41
CA PRO A 165 10.42 4.55 16.79
C PRO A 165 10.01 5.97 17.21
N PHE A 166 10.76 6.99 16.81
CA PHE A 166 10.41 8.38 17.14
C PHE A 166 9.01 8.74 16.58
N ILE A 167 8.78 8.50 15.27
CA ILE A 167 7.52 8.85 14.62
C ILE A 167 6.36 7.99 15.15
N SER A 168 6.60 6.68 15.36
CA SER A 168 5.54 5.77 15.80
C SER A 168 5.16 5.97 17.27
N PHE A 169 6.11 6.22 18.16
CA PHE A 169 5.82 6.50 19.57
C PHE A 169 5.14 7.86 19.73
N LEU A 170 5.50 8.86 18.93
CA LEU A 170 4.82 10.13 18.88
C LEU A 170 3.34 9.96 18.41
N SER A 171 3.13 9.17 17.34
CA SER A 171 1.78 8.80 16.90
C SER A 171 1.01 8.04 17.97
N ALA A 172 1.66 7.09 18.66
CA ALA A 172 1.04 6.34 19.77
C ALA A 172 0.63 7.26 20.92
N LEU A 173 1.50 8.20 21.30
CA LEU A 173 1.21 9.21 22.32
C LEU A 173 0.00 10.04 21.92
N PHE A 174 -0.08 10.51 20.68
CA PHE A 174 -1.23 11.26 20.18
C PHE A 174 -2.51 10.44 20.20
N VAL A 175 -2.46 9.16 19.78
CA VAL A 175 -3.61 8.25 19.87
C VAL A 175 -4.05 8.05 21.31
N TRP A 176 -3.11 7.86 22.23
CA TRP A 176 -3.40 7.68 23.64
C TRP A 176 -4.07 8.92 24.25
N LEU A 177 -3.57 10.12 23.98
CA LEU A 177 -4.06 11.38 24.55
C LEU A 177 -5.37 11.86 23.93
N PHE A 178 -5.49 11.83 22.60
CA PHE A 178 -6.55 12.54 21.89
C PHE A 178 -7.68 11.65 21.38
N ILE A 179 -7.48 10.33 21.25
CA ILE A 179 -8.54 9.43 20.82
C ILE A 179 -9.31 8.92 22.03
N LYS A 180 -10.57 9.36 22.13
CA LYS A 180 -11.54 8.85 23.11
C LYS A 180 -12.56 8.00 22.37
N GLU A 181 -12.41 6.68 22.47
CA GLU A 181 -13.35 5.73 21.87
C GLU A 181 -14.43 5.37 22.89
N LYS A 182 -15.70 5.58 22.53
CA LYS A 182 -16.83 5.05 23.31
C LYS A 182 -16.94 3.57 22.96
N SER A 183 -16.79 2.71 23.95
CA SER A 183 -16.91 1.24 23.79
C SER A 183 -18.32 0.89 23.30
N ASN A 184 -18.48 0.77 22.00
CA ASN A 184 -19.71 0.27 21.40
C ASN A 184 -19.52 -1.24 21.20
N ARG A 185 -19.75 -2.03 22.25
CA ARG A 185 -19.59 -3.48 22.24
C ARG A 185 -20.72 -4.13 21.42
N GLN A 186 -20.64 -4.04 20.11
CA GLN A 186 -21.33 -5.01 19.27
C GLN A 186 -20.50 -6.30 19.31
N THR A 187 -21.09 -7.39 19.72
CA THR A 187 -20.45 -8.70 19.69
C THR A 187 -20.24 -9.12 18.23
N PRO A 188 -19.01 -9.11 17.71
CA PRO A 188 -18.78 -9.52 16.35
C PRO A 188 -19.10 -11.02 16.20
N PRO A 189 -19.48 -11.47 15.01
CA PRO A 189 -19.76 -12.87 14.75
C PRO A 189 -18.54 -13.75 15.09
N PRO A 190 -18.73 -15.01 15.49
CA PRO A 190 -17.63 -15.95 15.74
C PRO A 190 -16.67 -16.02 14.55
N PHE A 191 -15.37 -16.16 14.80
CA PHE A 191 -14.32 -16.17 13.76
C PHE A 191 -14.62 -17.19 12.65
N ALA A 192 -15.14 -18.36 12.98
CA ALA A 192 -15.54 -19.37 12.00
C ALA A 192 -16.65 -18.87 11.04
N LYS A 193 -17.59 -18.04 11.54
CA LYS A 193 -18.65 -17.43 10.72
C LYS A 193 -18.07 -16.33 9.81
N TYR A 194 -17.09 -15.60 10.32
CA TYR A 194 -16.33 -14.58 9.57
C TYR A 194 -15.56 -15.24 8.40
N VAL A 195 -14.84 -16.33 8.65
CA VAL A 195 -14.11 -17.08 7.60
C VAL A 195 -15.05 -17.74 6.58
N ARG A 196 -16.15 -18.34 7.03
CA ARG A 196 -17.17 -18.90 6.11
C ARG A 196 -17.81 -17.84 5.23
N GLY A 197 -18.03 -16.64 5.77
CA GLY A 197 -18.50 -15.47 5.01
C GLY A 197 -17.57 -15.12 3.86
N LEU A 198 -16.25 -15.27 4.05
CA LEU A 198 -15.21 -15.16 3.03
C LEU A 198 -15.41 -16.10 1.86
N PHE A 199 -15.40 -17.41 2.17
CA PHE A 199 -15.54 -18.44 1.14
C PHE A 199 -16.85 -18.27 0.37
N SER A 200 -17.94 -17.91 1.07
CA SER A 200 -19.22 -17.60 0.42
C SER A 200 -19.13 -16.41 -0.52
N LEU A 201 -18.41 -15.33 -0.14
CA LEU A 201 -18.23 -14.15 -0.97
C LEU A 201 -17.45 -14.50 -2.26
N PHE A 202 -16.35 -15.22 -2.13
CA PHE A 202 -15.54 -15.66 -3.28
C PHE A 202 -16.30 -16.61 -4.19
N LYS A 203 -17.14 -17.49 -3.64
CA LYS A 203 -17.95 -18.40 -4.42
C LYS A 203 -18.98 -17.67 -5.30
N HIS A 204 -19.58 -16.58 -4.81
CA HIS A 204 -20.67 -15.89 -5.51
C HIS A 204 -20.20 -14.67 -6.32
N GLU A 205 -19.18 -13.96 -5.84
CA GLU A 205 -18.71 -12.71 -6.43
C GLU A 205 -17.20 -12.76 -6.82
N GLY A 206 -16.58 -13.93 -6.75
CA GLY A 206 -15.13 -14.10 -6.82
C GLY A 206 -14.49 -13.60 -8.11
N ARG A 207 -15.18 -13.68 -9.25
CA ARG A 207 -14.56 -13.32 -10.54
C ARG A 207 -14.20 -11.84 -10.63
N TRP A 208 -15.16 -10.96 -10.42
CA TRP A 208 -14.90 -9.51 -10.50
C TRP A 208 -14.06 -9.02 -9.32
N LEU A 209 -14.26 -9.61 -8.13
CA LEU A 209 -13.53 -9.24 -6.93
C LEU A 209 -12.04 -9.61 -7.04
N PHE A 210 -11.74 -10.80 -7.59
CA PHE A 210 -10.38 -11.24 -7.88
C PHE A 210 -9.70 -10.28 -8.87
N ALA A 211 -10.36 -9.93 -9.97
CA ALA A 211 -9.81 -8.99 -10.94
C ALA A 211 -9.55 -7.60 -10.33
N ALA A 212 -10.47 -7.10 -9.49
CA ALA A 212 -10.32 -5.83 -8.79
C ALA A 212 -9.16 -5.86 -7.78
N TYR A 213 -9.02 -6.95 -7.01
CA TYR A 213 -7.92 -7.13 -6.08
C TYR A 213 -6.57 -7.21 -6.80
N LEU A 214 -6.53 -7.99 -7.87
CA LEU A 214 -5.33 -8.13 -8.70
C LEU A 214 -4.93 -6.76 -9.29
N ALA A 215 -5.88 -5.95 -9.76
CA ALA A 215 -5.62 -4.63 -10.29
C ALA A 215 -4.94 -3.71 -9.25
N GLY A 216 -5.47 -3.65 -8.02
CA GLY A 216 -4.87 -2.86 -6.95
C GLY A 216 -3.50 -3.37 -6.51
N GLY A 217 -3.33 -4.70 -6.43
CA GLY A 217 -2.05 -5.34 -6.15
C GLY A 217 -1.01 -5.05 -7.23
N THR A 218 -1.41 -5.12 -8.51
CA THR A 218 -0.54 -4.83 -9.66
C THR A 218 -0.03 -3.39 -9.65
N CYS A 219 -0.87 -2.41 -9.33
CA CYS A 219 -0.43 -1.01 -9.22
C CYS A 219 0.70 -0.85 -8.20
N LEU A 220 0.59 -1.47 -7.02
CA LEU A 220 1.63 -1.37 -6.01
C LEU A 220 2.84 -2.26 -6.33
N PHE A 221 2.63 -3.43 -6.90
CA PHE A 221 3.70 -4.30 -7.41
C PHE A 221 4.61 -3.56 -8.39
N THR A 222 4.00 -2.94 -9.41
CA THR A 222 4.76 -2.20 -10.41
C THR A 222 5.38 -0.92 -9.83
N THR A 223 4.67 -0.19 -8.96
CA THR A 223 5.20 1.04 -8.35
C THR A 223 6.44 0.74 -7.50
N TYR A 224 6.37 -0.24 -6.59
CA TYR A 224 7.51 -0.55 -5.72
C TYR A 224 8.64 -1.27 -6.44
N GLY A 225 8.31 -2.11 -7.42
CA GLY A 225 9.31 -2.77 -8.26
C GLY A 225 10.10 -1.77 -9.10
N ILE A 226 9.42 -0.82 -9.75
CA ILE A 226 10.09 0.19 -10.58
C ILE A 226 10.88 1.22 -9.75
N LEU A 227 10.40 1.56 -8.55
CA LEU A 227 11.16 2.43 -7.64
C LEU A 227 12.44 1.76 -7.14
N PHE A 228 12.38 0.45 -6.90
CA PHE A 228 13.57 -0.37 -6.59
C PHE A 228 14.57 -0.32 -7.74
N TYR A 229 14.11 -0.60 -8.97
CA TYR A 229 14.93 -0.52 -10.18
C TYR A 229 15.50 0.89 -10.40
N LEU A 230 14.67 1.93 -10.30
CA LEU A 230 15.09 3.32 -10.47
C LEU A 230 16.15 3.71 -9.44
N SER A 231 16.01 3.30 -8.18
CA SER A 231 16.99 3.57 -7.14
C SER A 231 18.37 2.98 -7.46
N ASP A 232 18.41 1.75 -7.97
CA ASP A 232 19.65 1.09 -8.38
C ASP A 232 20.28 1.76 -9.61
N VAL A 233 19.47 2.05 -10.63
CA VAL A 233 19.93 2.70 -11.88
C VAL A 233 20.47 4.11 -11.66
N LEU A 234 19.81 4.91 -10.81
CA LEU A 234 20.28 6.28 -10.50
C LEU A 234 21.67 6.27 -9.90
N GLU A 235 21.96 5.33 -9.01
CA GLU A 235 23.26 5.21 -8.36
C GLU A 235 24.30 4.56 -9.28
N SER A 236 23.98 3.38 -9.86
CA SER A 236 24.94 2.59 -10.62
C SER A 236 25.30 3.18 -11.99
N ASN A 237 24.33 3.79 -12.69
CA ASN A 237 24.53 4.25 -14.06
C ASN A 237 24.75 5.78 -14.16
N TYR A 238 24.20 6.54 -13.22
CA TYR A 238 24.22 8.01 -13.28
C TYR A 238 24.97 8.65 -12.12
N ASN A 239 25.46 7.88 -11.14
CA ASN A 239 26.12 8.37 -9.92
C ASN A 239 25.27 9.43 -9.19
N ILE A 240 23.93 9.26 -9.19
CA ILE A 240 23.01 10.16 -8.49
C ILE A 240 22.69 9.56 -7.13
N GLU A 241 23.16 10.23 -6.09
CA GLU A 241 23.05 9.82 -4.70
C GLU A 241 22.39 10.90 -3.82
N GLY A 242 22.19 10.61 -2.55
CA GLY A 242 21.73 11.55 -1.54
C GLY A 242 20.36 12.14 -1.82
N VAL A 243 20.15 13.41 -1.47
CA VAL A 243 18.84 14.09 -1.53
C VAL A 243 18.28 14.18 -2.95
N LEU A 244 19.15 14.38 -3.96
CA LEU A 244 18.72 14.46 -5.36
C LEU A 244 18.08 13.15 -5.81
N LYS A 245 18.65 12.00 -5.44
CA LYS A 245 18.07 10.68 -5.66
C LYS A 245 16.69 10.56 -5.02
N GLY A 246 16.55 11.00 -3.77
CA GLY A 246 15.26 11.00 -3.06
C GLY A 246 14.19 11.85 -3.76
N ILE A 247 14.56 13.04 -4.26
CA ILE A 247 13.66 13.91 -5.02
C ILE A 247 13.23 13.25 -6.33
N ILE A 248 14.16 12.66 -7.08
CA ILE A 248 13.85 11.96 -8.33
C ILE A 248 12.91 10.77 -8.08
N LEU A 249 13.14 9.97 -7.04
CA LEU A 249 12.26 8.86 -6.63
C LEU A 249 10.87 9.35 -6.17
N ALA A 250 10.76 10.56 -5.64
CA ALA A 250 9.49 11.14 -5.24
C ALA A 250 8.63 11.58 -6.43
N LEU A 251 9.21 11.90 -7.60
CA LEU A 251 8.47 12.41 -8.77
C LEU A 251 7.38 11.44 -9.28
N PRO A 252 7.66 10.15 -9.52
CA PRO A 252 6.63 9.19 -9.93
C PRO A 252 5.52 9.06 -8.88
N LEU A 253 5.86 9.09 -7.59
CA LEU A 253 4.90 9.02 -6.49
C LEU A 253 4.04 10.29 -6.42
N LEU A 254 4.63 11.46 -6.64
CA LEU A 254 3.91 12.73 -6.70
C LEU A 254 2.87 12.72 -7.83
N VAL A 255 3.26 12.28 -9.03
CA VAL A 255 2.35 12.13 -10.17
C VAL A 255 1.22 11.15 -9.84
N MET A 256 1.54 9.98 -9.29
CA MET A 256 0.55 8.98 -8.89
C MET A 256 -0.47 9.55 -7.89
N VAL A 257 0.00 10.25 -6.85
CA VAL A 257 -0.85 10.82 -5.79
C VAL A 257 -1.72 11.95 -6.34
N THR A 258 -1.15 12.84 -7.15
CA THR A 258 -1.87 13.96 -7.78
C THR A 258 -2.97 13.44 -8.71
N VAL A 259 -2.64 12.49 -9.59
CA VAL A 259 -3.64 11.88 -10.49
C VAL A 259 -4.70 11.11 -9.71
N SER A 260 -4.32 10.38 -8.66
CA SER A 260 -5.28 9.70 -7.77
C SER A 260 -6.25 10.67 -7.11
N TYR A 261 -5.77 11.82 -6.63
CA TYR A 261 -6.60 12.86 -6.02
C TYR A 261 -7.59 13.46 -7.03
N ILE A 262 -7.11 13.85 -8.21
CA ILE A 262 -7.94 14.40 -9.30
C ILE A 262 -8.98 13.37 -9.75
N THR A 263 -8.56 12.12 -9.93
CA THR A 263 -9.45 11.03 -10.33
C THR A 263 -10.51 10.80 -9.26
N GLY A 264 -10.11 10.63 -8.01
CA GLY A 264 -11.02 10.39 -6.88
C GLY A 264 -12.08 11.49 -6.73
N SER A 265 -11.71 12.76 -6.96
CA SER A 265 -12.66 13.88 -6.90
C SER A 265 -13.66 13.91 -8.06
N LYS A 266 -13.34 13.33 -9.23
CA LYS A 266 -14.14 13.43 -10.46
C LYS A 266 -14.94 12.18 -10.82
N ILE A 267 -14.65 11.01 -10.23
CA ILE A 267 -15.31 9.75 -10.61
C ILE A 267 -16.76 9.64 -10.13
N GLY A 268 -17.11 10.27 -9.00
CA GLY A 268 -18.46 10.20 -8.43
C GLY A 268 -18.87 8.76 -8.12
N LYS A 269 -20.12 8.39 -8.49
CA LYS A 269 -20.68 7.04 -8.28
C LYS A 269 -20.86 6.23 -9.59
N ASN A 270 -20.31 6.69 -10.70
CA ASN A 270 -20.49 6.06 -12.01
C ASN A 270 -19.49 4.91 -12.21
N LEU A 271 -19.97 3.68 -12.09
CA LEU A 271 -19.17 2.46 -12.23
C LEU A 271 -18.58 2.27 -13.64
N GLU A 272 -19.30 2.68 -14.69
CA GLU A 272 -18.76 2.58 -16.05
C GLU A 272 -17.59 3.54 -16.27
N LYS A 273 -17.71 4.77 -15.74
CA LYS A 273 -16.61 5.74 -15.76
C LYS A 273 -15.39 5.23 -15.00
N MET A 274 -15.62 4.62 -13.82
CA MET A 274 -14.55 4.00 -13.05
C MET A 274 -13.85 2.89 -13.84
N LYS A 275 -14.62 1.97 -14.44
CA LYS A 275 -14.08 0.90 -15.30
C LYS A 275 -13.25 1.44 -16.45
N ARG A 276 -13.75 2.47 -17.16
CA ARG A 276 -13.01 3.12 -18.26
C ARG A 276 -11.68 3.69 -17.77
N PHE A 277 -11.65 4.38 -16.62
CA PHE A 277 -10.41 4.92 -16.05
C PHE A 277 -9.42 3.82 -15.65
N VAL A 278 -9.90 2.69 -15.13
CA VAL A 278 -9.05 1.53 -14.85
C VAL A 278 -8.42 0.98 -16.13
N LEU A 279 -9.21 0.82 -17.20
CA LEU A 279 -8.69 0.33 -18.47
C LEU A 279 -7.68 1.29 -19.11
N ILE A 280 -7.97 2.60 -19.09
CA ILE A 280 -7.04 3.63 -19.56
C ILE A 280 -5.75 3.59 -18.74
N GLY A 281 -5.86 3.46 -17.41
CA GLY A 281 -4.71 3.36 -16.52
C GLY A 281 -3.80 2.18 -16.84
N PHE A 282 -4.37 0.99 -17.05
CA PHE A 282 -3.57 -0.19 -17.44
C PHE A 282 -3.00 -0.07 -18.86
N ALA A 283 -3.72 0.53 -19.80
CA ALA A 283 -3.21 0.81 -21.14
C ALA A 283 -2.01 1.78 -21.09
N LEU A 284 -2.10 2.86 -20.29
CA LEU A 284 -0.99 3.79 -20.08
C LEU A 284 0.21 3.11 -19.43
N MET A 285 -0.01 2.28 -18.40
CA MET A 285 1.07 1.52 -17.77
C MET A 285 1.77 0.60 -18.77
N ALA A 286 0.99 -0.18 -19.52
CA ALA A 286 1.53 -1.11 -20.50
C ALA A 286 2.30 -0.39 -21.61
N ALA A 287 1.75 0.68 -22.17
CA ALA A 287 2.41 1.49 -23.19
C ALA A 287 3.70 2.12 -22.65
N ALA A 288 3.67 2.68 -21.42
CA ALA A 288 4.85 3.26 -20.79
C ALA A 288 5.95 2.21 -20.62
N TYR A 289 5.65 1.04 -20.05
CA TYR A 289 6.65 -0.01 -19.87
C TYR A 289 7.18 -0.55 -21.21
N ALA A 290 6.34 -0.69 -22.24
CA ALA A 290 6.79 -1.06 -23.58
C ALA A 290 7.73 -0.01 -24.19
N THR A 291 7.47 1.28 -23.99
CA THR A 291 8.31 2.39 -24.49
C THR A 291 9.65 2.45 -23.75
N LEU A 292 9.68 2.12 -22.44
CA LEU A 292 10.92 2.11 -21.64
C LEU A 292 11.98 1.11 -22.14
N ILE A 293 11.58 0.13 -22.94
CA ILE A 293 12.51 -0.81 -23.58
C ILE A 293 13.53 -0.07 -24.47
N PHE A 294 13.06 0.98 -25.17
CA PHE A 294 13.83 1.73 -26.16
C PHE A 294 14.43 3.03 -25.63
N THR A 295 14.26 3.32 -24.33
CA THR A 295 14.59 4.62 -23.73
C THR A 295 15.86 4.53 -22.91
N GLU A 296 16.96 5.17 -23.37
CA GLU A 296 18.23 5.21 -22.66
C GLU A 296 18.45 6.53 -21.91
N GLN A 297 17.91 7.64 -22.43
CA GLN A 297 18.08 8.96 -21.85
C GLN A 297 17.28 9.09 -20.54
N LEU A 298 17.95 9.49 -19.44
CA LEU A 298 17.35 9.59 -18.10
C LEU A 298 16.10 10.48 -18.06
N PHE A 299 16.14 11.66 -18.68
CA PHE A 299 15.00 12.58 -18.65
C PHE A 299 13.75 11.96 -19.30
N LEU A 300 13.91 11.36 -20.50
CA LEU A 300 12.81 10.69 -21.18
C LEU A 300 12.32 9.47 -20.41
N PHE A 301 13.25 8.72 -19.80
CA PHE A 301 12.92 7.59 -18.92
C PHE A 301 12.03 8.04 -17.75
N LEU A 302 12.37 9.13 -17.06
CA LEU A 302 11.59 9.66 -15.94
C LEU A 302 10.21 10.17 -16.39
N MET A 303 10.11 10.80 -17.55
CA MET A 303 8.83 11.26 -18.12
C MET A 303 7.89 10.09 -18.43
N ILE A 304 8.40 9.03 -19.05
CA ILE A 304 7.62 7.82 -19.36
C ILE A 304 7.23 7.10 -18.06
N LEU A 305 8.13 7.07 -17.09
CA LEU A 305 7.85 6.49 -15.78
C LEU A 305 6.74 7.28 -15.03
N ALA A 306 6.77 8.60 -15.12
CA ALA A 306 5.70 9.45 -14.60
C ALA A 306 4.34 9.13 -15.27
N LEU A 307 4.34 8.82 -16.56
CA LEU A 307 3.15 8.39 -17.30
C LEU A 307 2.60 7.05 -16.78
N SER A 308 3.47 6.06 -16.50
CA SER A 308 3.06 4.79 -15.88
C SER A 308 2.46 5.01 -14.48
N SER A 309 3.06 5.92 -13.71
CA SER A 309 2.58 6.29 -12.36
C SER A 309 1.23 7.03 -12.42
N ALA A 310 0.99 7.85 -13.44
CA ALA A 310 -0.31 8.43 -13.72
C ALA A 310 -1.35 7.33 -14.01
N GLY A 311 -0.98 6.29 -14.76
CA GLY A 311 -1.83 5.11 -14.97
C GLY A 311 -2.25 4.45 -13.66
N ALA A 312 -1.31 4.18 -12.75
CA ALA A 312 -1.62 3.66 -11.41
C ALA A 312 -2.50 4.63 -10.60
N GLY A 313 -2.27 5.93 -10.75
CA GLY A 313 -3.09 7.00 -10.15
C GLY A 313 -4.54 7.01 -10.62
N LEU A 314 -4.82 6.63 -11.88
CA LEU A 314 -6.18 6.44 -12.40
C LEU A 314 -6.83 5.18 -11.80
N VAL A 315 -6.09 4.09 -11.68
CA VAL A 315 -6.62 2.77 -11.27
C VAL A 315 -7.00 2.75 -9.79
N LEU A 316 -6.11 3.19 -8.90
CA LEU A 316 -6.25 2.96 -7.46
C LEU A 316 -7.55 3.53 -6.86
N PRO A 317 -7.95 4.82 -7.08
CA PRO A 317 -9.17 5.36 -6.49
C PRO A 317 -10.43 4.71 -7.10
N CYS A 318 -10.38 4.34 -8.39
CA CYS A 318 -11.50 3.66 -9.05
C CYS A 318 -11.74 2.27 -8.46
N ILE A 319 -10.70 1.47 -8.31
CA ILE A 319 -10.79 0.12 -7.71
C ILE A 319 -11.21 0.20 -6.23
N ASN A 320 -10.66 1.14 -5.45
CA ASN A 320 -11.11 1.39 -4.08
C ASN A 320 -12.61 1.66 -4.02
N SER A 321 -13.10 2.53 -4.91
CA SER A 321 -14.53 2.90 -4.96
C SER A 321 -15.43 1.74 -5.41
N ILE A 322 -15.01 0.95 -6.39
CA ILE A 322 -15.73 -0.25 -6.85
C ILE A 322 -15.86 -1.26 -5.71
N ILE A 323 -14.75 -1.57 -5.04
CA ILE A 323 -14.71 -2.57 -3.95
C ILE A 323 -15.56 -2.11 -2.76
N THR A 324 -15.40 -0.86 -2.31
CA THR A 324 -16.15 -0.32 -1.17
C THR A 324 -17.62 -0.10 -1.47
N GLY A 325 -17.96 0.24 -2.70
CA GLY A 325 -19.34 0.46 -3.15
C GLY A 325 -20.14 -0.82 -3.37
N ALA A 326 -19.49 -1.88 -3.87
CA ALA A 326 -20.12 -3.17 -4.13
C ALA A 326 -20.34 -4.01 -2.86
N ALA A 327 -19.52 -3.81 -1.82
CA ALA A 327 -19.66 -4.51 -0.55
C ALA A 327 -20.81 -3.93 0.28
N GLY A 328 -21.76 -4.79 0.68
CA GLY A 328 -22.81 -4.43 1.65
C GLY A 328 -22.17 -3.96 2.99
N LYS A 329 -22.92 -3.15 3.76
CA LYS A 329 -22.41 -2.55 5.02
C LYS A 329 -21.76 -3.56 5.96
N GLU A 330 -22.36 -4.74 6.12
CA GLU A 330 -21.88 -5.80 7.02
C GLU A 330 -20.57 -6.48 6.56
N ARG A 331 -20.27 -6.47 5.26
CA ARG A 331 -19.12 -7.15 4.66
C ARG A 331 -18.02 -6.19 4.21
N ARG A 332 -18.28 -4.88 4.27
CA ARG A 332 -17.36 -3.85 3.75
C ARG A 332 -16.00 -3.89 4.43
N GLY A 333 -15.96 -3.93 5.77
CA GLY A 333 -14.72 -3.95 6.53
C GLY A 333 -13.83 -5.12 6.13
N PHE A 334 -14.44 -6.28 5.95
CA PHE A 334 -13.74 -7.50 5.56
C PHE A 334 -13.19 -7.44 4.12
N VAL A 335 -14.03 -7.05 3.17
CA VAL A 335 -13.63 -6.95 1.74
C VAL A 335 -12.51 -5.91 1.57
N THR A 336 -12.57 -4.81 2.31
CA THR A 336 -11.52 -3.78 2.28
C THR A 336 -10.23 -4.22 2.98
N SER A 337 -10.32 -4.96 4.09
CA SER A 337 -9.12 -5.53 4.75
C SER A 337 -8.39 -6.52 3.84
N LEU A 338 -9.12 -7.41 3.18
CA LEU A 338 -8.53 -8.36 2.25
C LEU A 338 -7.92 -7.65 1.02
N TYR A 339 -8.57 -6.60 0.53
CA TYR A 339 -7.99 -5.74 -0.50
C TYR A 339 -6.69 -5.08 -0.04
N GLY A 340 -6.66 -4.59 1.20
CA GLY A 340 -5.44 -4.08 1.85
C GLY A 340 -4.33 -5.13 1.86
N SER A 341 -4.63 -6.37 2.25
CA SER A 341 -3.68 -7.48 2.21
C SER A 341 -3.10 -7.73 0.82
N ILE A 342 -3.94 -7.79 -0.21
CA ILE A 342 -3.49 -8.02 -1.59
C ILE A 342 -2.61 -6.86 -2.09
N ARG A 343 -2.93 -5.62 -1.69
CA ARG A 343 -2.07 -4.47 -2.00
C ARG A 343 -0.69 -4.60 -1.35
N PHE A 344 -0.62 -5.03 -0.08
CA PHE A 344 0.65 -5.30 0.59
C PHE A 344 1.42 -6.47 -0.03
N LEU A 345 0.74 -7.50 -0.52
CA LEU A 345 1.38 -8.56 -1.32
C LEU A 345 1.97 -8.01 -2.62
N GLY A 346 1.28 -7.07 -3.28
CA GLY A 346 1.85 -6.35 -4.42
C GLY A 346 3.16 -5.65 -4.06
N VAL A 347 3.17 -4.88 -2.96
CA VAL A 347 4.40 -4.24 -2.45
C VAL A 347 5.50 -5.25 -2.14
N ALA A 348 5.13 -6.38 -1.51
CA ALA A 348 6.06 -7.43 -1.13
C ALA A 348 6.76 -8.09 -2.33
N LEU A 349 6.01 -8.33 -3.40
CA LEU A 349 6.50 -9.03 -4.57
C LEU A 349 7.22 -8.12 -5.58
N GLY A 350 6.95 -6.80 -5.54
CA GLY A 350 7.54 -5.84 -6.48
C GLY A 350 9.08 -5.92 -6.52
N PRO A 351 9.78 -5.52 -5.45
CA PRO A 351 11.23 -5.47 -5.44
C PRO A 351 11.92 -6.80 -5.76
N PRO A 352 11.56 -7.96 -5.16
CA PRO A 352 12.25 -9.21 -5.46
C PRO A 352 12.03 -9.73 -6.89
N VAL A 353 10.84 -9.53 -7.45
CA VAL A 353 10.59 -9.91 -8.85
C VAL A 353 11.36 -9.00 -9.81
N PHE A 354 11.35 -7.68 -9.57
CA PHE A 354 12.14 -6.76 -10.38
C PHE A 354 13.64 -7.04 -10.25
N SER A 355 14.16 -7.34 -9.07
CA SER A 355 15.56 -7.74 -8.89
C SER A 355 15.92 -8.93 -9.79
N ARG A 356 15.10 -9.98 -9.82
CA ARG A 356 15.33 -11.14 -10.67
C ARG A 356 15.22 -10.84 -12.18
N LEU A 357 14.26 -9.99 -12.54
CA LEU A 357 14.08 -9.58 -13.93
C LEU A 357 15.21 -8.66 -14.40
N MET A 358 15.78 -7.82 -13.52
CA MET A 358 16.98 -7.03 -13.81
C MET A 358 18.18 -7.91 -14.15
N ASP A 359 18.39 -9.00 -13.38
CA ASP A 359 19.46 -9.97 -13.62
C ASP A 359 19.31 -10.67 -14.99
N TRP A 360 18.09 -10.81 -15.48
CA TRP A 360 17.83 -11.43 -16.78
C TRP A 360 18.15 -10.49 -17.96
N SER A 361 17.41 -9.41 -18.11
CA SER A 361 17.70 -8.31 -19.04
C SER A 361 16.71 -7.15 -18.86
N ARG A 362 17.15 -5.93 -19.19
CA ARG A 362 16.28 -4.75 -19.21
C ARG A 362 15.07 -4.92 -20.13
N THR A 363 15.29 -5.39 -21.35
CA THR A 363 14.23 -5.67 -22.34
C THR A 363 13.26 -6.72 -21.82
N GLY A 364 13.75 -7.81 -21.27
CA GLY A 364 12.93 -8.89 -20.70
C GLY A 364 12.08 -8.41 -19.54
N MET A 365 12.66 -7.58 -18.64
CA MET A 365 11.95 -7.00 -17.52
C MET A 365 10.78 -6.10 -17.98
N PHE A 366 11.06 -5.09 -18.81
CA PHE A 366 10.01 -4.16 -19.24
C PHE A 366 8.95 -4.82 -20.12
N SER A 367 9.33 -5.75 -20.99
CA SER A 367 8.38 -6.54 -21.80
C SER A 367 7.46 -7.38 -20.92
N SER A 368 8.01 -8.08 -19.93
CA SER A 368 7.22 -8.90 -19.01
C SER A 368 6.22 -8.07 -18.22
N ILE A 369 6.63 -6.90 -17.72
CA ILE A 369 5.76 -6.01 -16.95
C ILE A 369 4.69 -5.35 -17.85
N ALA A 370 5.03 -4.97 -19.09
CA ALA A 370 4.07 -4.45 -20.06
C ALA A 370 2.99 -5.49 -20.39
N ILE A 371 3.39 -6.73 -20.70
CA ILE A 371 2.47 -7.85 -20.97
C ILE A 371 1.60 -8.12 -19.73
N TYR A 372 2.19 -8.16 -18.54
CA TYR A 372 1.45 -8.37 -17.30
C TYR A 372 0.38 -7.29 -17.07
N ALA A 373 0.73 -6.01 -17.27
CA ALA A 373 -0.21 -4.90 -17.16
C ALA A 373 -1.37 -5.02 -18.18
N LEU A 374 -1.07 -5.39 -19.44
CA LEU A 374 -2.09 -5.67 -20.45
C LEU A 374 -3.02 -6.82 -20.05
N LEU A 375 -2.48 -7.91 -19.55
CA LEU A 375 -3.27 -9.08 -19.13
C LEU A 375 -4.21 -8.71 -17.97
N VAL A 376 -3.74 -7.94 -16.99
CA VAL A 376 -4.59 -7.48 -15.89
C VAL A 376 -5.67 -6.52 -16.40
N GLY A 377 -5.35 -5.60 -17.31
CA GLY A 377 -6.33 -4.74 -17.97
C GLY A 377 -7.39 -5.55 -18.71
N LEU A 378 -7.00 -6.59 -19.45
CA LEU A 378 -7.90 -7.51 -20.14
C LEU A 378 -8.80 -8.29 -19.15
N LEU A 379 -8.25 -8.78 -18.05
CA LEU A 379 -9.04 -9.43 -17.00
C LEU A 379 -10.11 -8.48 -16.42
N ILE A 380 -9.78 -7.21 -16.21
CA ILE A 380 -10.77 -6.19 -15.77
C ILE A 380 -11.84 -6.00 -16.85
N LEU A 381 -11.46 -5.91 -18.11
CA LEU A 381 -12.41 -5.76 -19.22
C LEU A 381 -13.42 -6.91 -19.24
N LEU A 382 -12.93 -8.15 -19.09
CA LEU A 382 -13.74 -9.37 -19.21
C LEU A 382 -14.55 -9.71 -17.95
N LEU A 383 -13.99 -9.49 -16.75
CA LEU A 383 -14.57 -9.99 -15.50
C LEU A 383 -15.35 -8.93 -14.72
N VAL A 384 -15.07 -7.64 -14.90
CA VAL A 384 -15.77 -6.57 -14.18
C VAL A 384 -16.97 -6.08 -15.02
N HIS A 385 -18.16 -6.60 -14.74
CA HIS A 385 -19.40 -6.20 -15.39
C HIS A 385 -20.11 -5.12 -14.56
N THR A 386 -20.14 -3.88 -15.04
CA THR A 386 -20.74 -2.73 -14.33
C THR A 386 -22.25 -2.82 -14.15
N LYS A 387 -22.97 -3.43 -15.12
CA LYS A 387 -24.43 -3.57 -15.10
C LYS A 387 -24.98 -4.43 -13.94
N GLY A 388 -24.16 -5.33 -13.37
CA GLY A 388 -24.54 -6.18 -12.23
C GLY A 388 -24.16 -5.61 -10.86
N LEU A 389 -23.27 -4.61 -10.83
CA LEU A 389 -22.78 -4.00 -9.59
C LEU A 389 -23.58 -2.77 -9.15
N ASP A 390 -24.49 -2.28 -10.01
CA ASP A 390 -25.35 -1.14 -9.71
C ASP A 390 -26.41 -1.53 -8.66
N GLY A 391 -26.20 -1.13 -7.40
CA GLY A 391 -27.03 -1.52 -6.25
C GLY A 391 -28.52 -1.13 -6.32
N LYS A 392 -28.97 -0.48 -7.39
CA LYS A 392 -30.38 -0.14 -7.62
C LYS A 392 -31.21 -1.30 -8.19
N LYS A 393 -30.62 -2.39 -8.67
CA LYS A 393 -31.36 -3.57 -9.20
C LYS A 393 -31.19 -4.84 -8.36
N ARG A 394 -30.51 -4.82 -7.23
CA ARG A 394 -30.62 -5.90 -6.24
C ARG A 394 -31.90 -5.74 -5.42
N LYS A 395 -33.06 -5.78 -6.08
CA LYS A 395 -34.27 -6.27 -5.45
C LYS A 395 -34.00 -7.72 -5.05
N SER A 396 -33.78 -7.89 -3.74
CA SER A 396 -34.29 -9.06 -3.03
C SER A 396 -33.98 -10.44 -3.65
N THR A 397 -32.73 -10.86 -3.71
CA THR A 397 -32.47 -12.14 -3.09
C THR A 397 -32.02 -11.79 -1.67
N ALA A 398 -33.00 -11.39 -0.88
CA ALA A 398 -32.94 -11.47 0.57
C ALA A 398 -32.64 -12.95 0.84
N PHE A 399 -31.34 -13.26 1.02
CA PHE A 399 -30.95 -14.43 1.76
C PHE A 399 -31.47 -14.16 3.18
N ARG A 400 -32.73 -14.54 3.38
CA ARG A 400 -33.28 -14.86 4.67
C ARG A 400 -32.37 -15.92 5.27
N TYR A 401 -31.32 -15.51 5.95
CA TYR A 401 -30.80 -16.25 7.06
C TYR A 401 -31.78 -16.06 8.24
N LYS A 402 -32.95 -16.67 8.10
CA LYS A 402 -33.74 -17.15 9.20
C LYS A 402 -33.07 -18.47 9.60
N TYR A 403 -32.44 -18.46 10.76
CA TYR A 403 -32.05 -19.64 11.55
C TYR A 403 -31.25 -20.75 10.83
N LEU A 404 -29.97 -20.82 11.05
CA LEU A 404 -29.26 -22.02 11.54
C LEU A 404 -28.05 -21.55 12.32
#